data_cb0136c57b458d26c188fea5ef383795
#
_entry.id   cb0136c57b458d26c188fea5ef383795
#
_cell.length_a   1.000
_cell.length_b   1.000
_cell.length_c   1.000
_cell.angle_alpha   90.00
_cell.angle_beta   90.00
_cell.angle_gamma   90.00
#
_symmetry.space_group_name_H-M   'P 1'
#
loop_
_entity.id
_entity.type
_entity.pdbx_description
1 polymer ?
#
loop_
_entity_poly.entity_id
_entity_poly.type
_entity_poly.pdbx_seq_one_letter_code
_entity_poly.pdbx_strand_id
1 'polypeptide(L)'
;VVEAIARHRPDLVALSYRLTAAAAARLLADLKEMLEARRLLPQRMVWGGTPPVAEVARQTGLFERTFDGSEGDEAVIAYLKGLRGTSRVEPRDGGMPPQTLPERVAWQAPYPLIRHHFGLPSLEATIEGARRLAEARVLDVISIGPDQNAQESFFRPQEMDPRQDGAGGVPVRRPEDFAAIYAASRCGNYPLVRSYSGTRDLIAMARLLKNTVNLAWGAVPLMWYNVLDGRSRRPLGESIREAQQAMRWHAREGIPLEVNEPHHWSLRDAPDQVAVAAAFLAAYNAKKAGVVHYVAQYMFNTPPGTTFPMDLGKMLAKVELIESLQDRHFTVYRQTRTGLASLPVDMSLAKGQLASSTMLQMSLRPHIVHVVAHCEAHHAATPEEIIEAVGIARGVIRNAMHGLPDMTRDPAVQERKEELIEEARLLLDAIRDIAPPGTADPWADAATLTLAVRIGLLDAPHLRGNPEARGAVRTRIVGGACRAVDEEGNPLPEKVRIARLLAGGRRAAT
;
A
#
# COMPACT_ATOMS: atom_id res chain seq x y z
N VAL A 1 30.92 31.78 -16.96
CA VAL A 1 31.63 30.65 -16.34
C VAL A 1 33.11 30.98 -16.23
N VAL A 2 33.80 31.18 -17.36
CA VAL A 2 35.27 31.37 -17.39
C VAL A 2 35.76 32.54 -16.51
N GLU A 3 35.07 33.69 -16.54
CA GLU A 3 35.40 34.84 -15.68
C GLU A 3 35.15 34.54 -14.19
N ALA A 4 34.11 33.77 -13.86
CA ALA A 4 33.89 33.35 -12.48
C ALA A 4 34.99 32.41 -11.98
N ILE A 5 35.43 31.47 -12.82
CA ILE A 5 36.59 30.60 -12.52
C ILE A 5 37.84 31.40 -12.30
N ALA A 6 38.12 32.38 -13.19
CA ALA A 6 39.30 33.26 -13.07
C ALA A 6 39.27 34.07 -11.78
N ARG A 7 38.10 34.59 -11.39
CA ARG A 7 37.92 35.46 -10.19
C ARG A 7 38.00 34.67 -8.88
N HIS A 8 37.29 33.51 -8.83
CA HIS A 8 37.10 32.80 -7.57
C HIS A 8 38.03 31.61 -7.38
N ARG A 9 38.69 31.13 -8.45
CA ARG A 9 39.61 29.98 -8.44
C ARG A 9 39.08 28.80 -7.59
N PRO A 10 37.84 28.29 -7.89
CA PRO A 10 37.23 27.28 -7.07
C PRO A 10 37.93 25.92 -7.20
N ASP A 11 37.98 25.14 -6.11
CA ASP A 11 38.50 23.77 -6.12
C ASP A 11 37.67 22.83 -6.97
N LEU A 12 36.36 23.08 -7.05
CA LEU A 12 35.40 22.31 -7.81
C LEU A 12 34.45 23.23 -8.60
N VAL A 13 34.30 22.96 -9.90
CA VAL A 13 33.33 23.61 -10.78
C VAL A 13 32.23 22.62 -11.15
N ALA A 14 30.99 22.87 -10.71
CA ALA A 14 29.82 22.11 -11.09
C ALA A 14 29.01 22.87 -12.15
N LEU A 15 28.81 22.28 -13.31
CA LEU A 15 28.02 22.83 -14.41
C LEU A 15 26.79 21.95 -14.68
N SER A 16 25.69 22.57 -15.11
CA SER A 16 24.49 21.84 -15.50
C SER A 16 23.85 22.44 -16.76
N TYR A 17 23.41 21.58 -17.67
CA TYR A 17 22.68 21.96 -18.87
C TYR A 17 21.71 20.83 -19.28
N ARG A 18 20.47 21.18 -19.63
CA ARG A 18 19.40 20.19 -19.84
C ARG A 18 18.65 20.28 -21.17
N LEU A 19 19.00 21.19 -22.08
CA LEU A 19 18.21 21.41 -23.27
C LEU A 19 18.55 20.39 -24.40
N THR A 20 19.48 20.73 -25.28
CA THR A 20 19.79 19.85 -26.42
C THR A 20 21.25 19.43 -26.45
N ALA A 21 21.52 18.19 -26.92
CA ALA A 21 22.86 17.67 -27.08
C ALA A 21 23.70 18.53 -28.06
N ALA A 22 23.10 18.99 -29.16
CA ALA A 22 23.77 19.82 -30.15
C ALA A 22 24.20 21.20 -29.62
N ALA A 23 23.36 21.83 -28.76
CA ALA A 23 23.73 23.07 -28.11
C ALA A 23 24.79 22.84 -27.02
N ALA A 24 24.68 21.75 -26.25
CA ALA A 24 25.70 21.37 -25.26
C ALA A 24 27.06 21.15 -25.92
N ALA A 25 27.13 20.47 -27.05
CA ALA A 25 28.37 20.23 -27.77
C ALA A 25 29.09 21.54 -28.14
N ARG A 26 28.35 22.52 -28.68
CA ARG A 26 28.91 23.85 -29.01
C ARG A 26 29.39 24.57 -27.77
N LEU A 27 28.53 24.70 -26.72
CA LEU A 27 28.88 25.40 -25.49
C LEU A 27 30.10 24.78 -24.79
N LEU A 28 30.23 23.46 -24.83
CA LEU A 28 31.35 22.75 -24.23
C LEU A 28 32.64 22.89 -25.05
N ALA A 29 32.55 22.94 -26.39
CA ALA A 29 33.69 23.23 -27.26
C ALA A 29 34.23 24.65 -26.96
N ASP A 30 33.36 25.66 -26.99
CA ASP A 30 33.70 27.04 -26.67
C ASP A 30 34.28 27.18 -25.25
N LEU A 31 33.67 26.50 -24.26
CA LEU A 31 34.17 26.50 -22.88
C LEU A 31 35.59 25.94 -22.79
N LYS A 32 35.82 24.80 -23.45
CA LYS A 32 37.14 24.15 -23.47
C LYS A 32 38.20 25.06 -24.05
N GLU A 33 37.94 25.63 -25.23
CA GLU A 33 38.85 26.55 -25.92
C GLU A 33 39.17 27.78 -25.02
N MET A 34 38.15 28.38 -24.40
CA MET A 34 38.36 29.55 -23.54
C MET A 34 39.14 29.23 -22.25
N LEU A 35 38.95 28.05 -21.66
CA LEU A 35 39.68 27.61 -20.48
C LEU A 35 41.15 27.32 -20.83
N GLU A 36 41.42 26.68 -21.94
CA GLU A 36 42.74 26.36 -22.43
C GLU A 36 43.51 27.64 -22.81
N ALA A 37 42.88 28.54 -23.58
CA ALA A 37 43.49 29.80 -24.00
C ALA A 37 43.91 30.70 -22.81
N ARG A 38 43.14 30.64 -21.71
CA ARG A 38 43.43 31.43 -20.48
C ARG A 38 44.21 30.66 -19.42
N ARG A 39 44.58 29.40 -19.68
CA ARG A 39 45.25 28.50 -18.71
C ARG A 39 44.50 28.39 -17.37
N LEU A 40 43.16 28.26 -17.43
CA LEU A 40 42.28 28.32 -16.27
C LEU A 40 41.56 26.97 -15.98
N LEU A 41 42.15 25.86 -16.41
CA LEU A 41 41.53 24.54 -16.13
C LEU A 41 41.47 24.29 -14.62
N PRO A 42 40.29 24.23 -14.01
CA PRO A 42 40.13 23.88 -12.59
C PRO A 42 40.61 22.45 -12.33
N GLN A 43 41.03 22.19 -11.09
CA GLN A 43 41.48 20.84 -10.71
C GLN A 43 40.37 19.82 -10.79
N ARG A 44 39.14 20.24 -10.53
CA ARG A 44 37.97 19.36 -10.54
C ARG A 44 36.79 20.04 -11.26
N MET A 45 36.24 19.34 -12.23
CA MET A 45 34.99 19.75 -12.92
C MET A 45 34.00 18.61 -12.96
N VAL A 46 32.74 18.91 -12.71
CA VAL A 46 31.61 17.93 -12.82
C VAL A 46 30.49 18.50 -13.67
N TRP A 47 29.75 17.61 -14.29
CA TRP A 47 28.64 17.96 -15.17
C TRP A 47 27.35 17.28 -14.75
N GLY A 48 26.21 18.00 -14.87
CA GLY A 48 24.85 17.44 -14.72
C GLY A 48 23.99 17.75 -15.94
N GLY A 49 23.29 16.75 -16.47
CA GLY A 49 22.43 16.93 -17.63
C GLY A 49 21.47 15.75 -17.87
N THR A 50 20.66 15.86 -18.94
CA THR A 50 19.91 14.69 -19.43
C THR A 50 20.85 13.67 -20.06
N PRO A 51 20.47 12.37 -20.18
CA PRO A 51 21.39 11.35 -20.72
C PRO A 51 22.06 11.71 -22.03
N PRO A 52 21.39 12.27 -23.07
CA PRO A 52 22.04 12.70 -24.30
C PRO A 52 23.05 13.83 -24.11
N VAL A 53 22.78 14.75 -23.17
CA VAL A 53 23.67 15.89 -22.87
C VAL A 53 24.86 15.46 -22.02
N ALA A 54 24.67 14.55 -21.09
CA ALA A 54 25.72 13.97 -20.26
C ALA A 54 26.71 13.16 -21.11
N GLU A 55 26.22 12.46 -22.14
CA GLU A 55 27.09 11.74 -23.08
C GLU A 55 28.03 12.70 -23.85
N VAL A 56 27.48 13.81 -24.36
CA VAL A 56 28.30 14.85 -25.00
C VAL A 56 29.36 15.39 -24.02
N ALA A 57 28.99 15.63 -22.77
CA ALA A 57 29.94 16.12 -21.77
C ALA A 57 31.06 15.09 -21.49
N ARG A 58 30.76 13.80 -21.41
CA ARG A 58 31.75 12.72 -21.24
C ARG A 58 32.77 12.72 -22.38
N GLN A 59 32.33 12.92 -23.61
CA GLN A 59 33.17 12.92 -24.80
C GLN A 59 34.19 14.09 -24.83
N THR A 60 33.93 15.19 -24.11
CA THR A 60 34.88 16.32 -24.05
C THR A 60 36.15 16.04 -23.23
N GLY A 61 36.10 15.09 -22.30
CA GLY A 61 37.18 14.80 -21.36
C GLY A 61 37.43 15.89 -20.32
N LEU A 62 36.56 16.92 -20.23
CA LEU A 62 36.74 18.05 -19.28
C LEU A 62 36.31 17.71 -17.86
N PHE A 63 35.43 16.74 -17.71
CA PHE A 63 34.73 16.46 -16.44
C PHE A 63 35.22 15.17 -15.81
N GLU A 64 35.62 15.24 -14.55
CA GLU A 64 35.95 14.04 -13.76
C GLU A 64 34.74 13.13 -13.51
N ARG A 65 33.55 13.73 -13.47
CA ARG A 65 32.28 13.01 -13.35
C ARG A 65 31.14 13.72 -14.06
N THR A 66 30.28 12.91 -14.68
CA THR A 66 29.02 13.38 -15.30
C THR A 66 27.85 12.67 -14.67
N PHE A 67 26.83 13.43 -14.29
CA PHE A 67 25.56 12.97 -13.76
C PHE A 67 24.51 13.11 -14.87
N ASP A 68 23.74 12.04 -15.12
CA ASP A 68 22.75 12.01 -16.21
C ASP A 68 21.30 11.91 -15.71
N GLY A 69 21.11 11.99 -14.40
CA GLY A 69 19.81 11.91 -13.74
C GLY A 69 19.41 10.49 -13.30
N SER A 70 20.24 9.49 -13.58
CA SER A 70 20.08 8.14 -13.07
C SER A 70 20.47 8.04 -11.59
N GLU A 71 21.33 8.96 -11.13
CA GLU A 71 21.76 9.05 -9.73
C GLU A 71 20.71 9.80 -8.89
N GLY A 72 20.54 9.37 -7.64
CA GLY A 72 19.73 10.11 -6.66
C GLY A 72 20.41 11.42 -6.25
N ASP A 73 19.60 12.44 -5.93
CA ASP A 73 20.08 13.77 -5.52
C ASP A 73 21.06 13.70 -4.35
N GLU A 74 20.83 12.79 -3.40
CA GLU A 74 21.72 12.57 -2.25
C GLU A 74 23.12 12.11 -2.67
N ALA A 75 23.21 11.24 -3.67
CA ALA A 75 24.49 10.77 -4.20
C ALA A 75 25.26 11.90 -4.89
N VAL A 76 24.53 12.76 -5.63
CA VAL A 76 25.08 13.94 -6.29
C VAL A 76 25.58 14.94 -5.23
N ILE A 77 24.77 15.25 -4.23
CA ILE A 77 25.11 16.18 -3.14
C ILE A 77 26.30 15.66 -2.33
N ALA A 78 26.30 14.39 -1.99
CA ALA A 78 27.39 13.76 -1.25
C ALA A 78 28.72 13.86 -2.02
N TYR A 79 28.69 13.57 -3.32
CA TYR A 79 29.86 13.71 -4.19
C TYR A 79 30.36 15.15 -4.25
N LEU A 80 29.46 16.12 -4.46
CA LEU A 80 29.80 17.56 -4.50
C LEU A 80 30.40 18.07 -3.19
N LYS A 81 29.94 17.52 -2.05
CA LYS A 81 30.49 17.85 -0.71
C LYS A 81 31.73 17.08 -0.36
N GLY A 82 32.26 16.24 -1.24
CA GLY A 82 33.43 15.40 -0.98
C GLY A 82 33.19 14.33 0.09
N LEU A 83 31.95 14.05 0.41
CA LEU A 83 31.57 12.98 1.33
C LEU A 83 31.72 11.63 0.60
N ARG A 84 32.58 10.76 1.06
CA ARG A 84 32.71 9.40 0.52
C ARG A 84 31.43 8.63 0.89
N GLY A 85 30.63 8.27 -0.11
CA GLY A 85 29.64 7.22 -0.04
C GLY A 85 28.43 7.50 0.86
N THR A 86 27.53 8.39 0.41
CA THR A 86 26.10 8.27 0.70
C THR A 86 25.33 8.19 -0.64
N SER A 87 25.77 7.29 -1.52
CA SER A 87 24.87 6.71 -2.52
C SER A 87 23.75 6.06 -1.78
N ARG A 88 22.45 6.14 -2.31
CA ARG A 88 21.38 5.16 -2.06
C ARG A 88 21.86 4.16 -1.03
N VAL A 89 21.17 3.92 0.06
CA VAL A 89 21.59 2.86 0.98
C VAL A 89 21.87 1.60 0.15
N GLU A 90 23.03 1.58 -0.53
CA GLU A 90 23.64 0.35 -0.97
C GLU A 90 23.95 -0.36 0.34
N PRO A 91 23.72 -1.66 0.42
CA PRO A 91 24.00 -2.41 1.62
C PRO A 91 25.35 -1.93 2.14
N ARG A 92 25.39 -1.34 3.34
CA ARG A 92 26.65 -1.09 4.02
C ARG A 92 27.37 -2.42 4.01
N ASP A 93 28.48 -2.51 3.31
CA ASP A 93 29.33 -3.71 3.16
C ASP A 93 28.88 -4.77 2.14
N GLY A 94 28.12 -4.47 1.07
CA GLY A 94 27.77 -5.47 0.04
C GLY A 94 26.87 -6.60 0.54
N GLY A 95 26.32 -6.51 1.74
CA GLY A 95 25.46 -7.49 2.37
C GLY A 95 24.02 -7.50 1.79
N MET A 96 23.36 -8.64 1.89
CA MET A 96 21.95 -8.79 1.54
C MET A 96 21.10 -7.88 2.45
N PRO A 97 20.14 -7.11 1.90
CA PRO A 97 19.22 -6.30 2.71
C PRO A 97 18.44 -7.18 3.72
N PRO A 98 17.99 -6.62 4.86
CA PRO A 98 17.22 -7.38 5.84
C PRO A 98 16.02 -8.10 5.23
N GLN A 99 15.79 -9.35 5.61
CA GLN A 99 14.78 -10.23 5.01
C GLN A 99 13.50 -10.35 5.86
N THR A 100 13.37 -9.55 6.92
CA THR A 100 12.13 -9.42 7.71
C THR A 100 11.51 -8.04 7.55
N LEU A 101 10.19 -7.93 7.69
CA LEU A 101 9.50 -6.65 7.55
C LEU A 101 9.99 -5.60 8.57
N PRO A 102 10.07 -5.87 9.89
CA PRO A 102 10.49 -4.88 10.87
C PRO A 102 11.90 -4.32 10.59
N GLU A 103 12.84 -5.22 10.29
CA GLU A 103 14.22 -4.84 10.01
C GLU A 103 14.35 -4.08 8.69
N ARG A 104 13.59 -4.47 7.64
CA ARG A 104 13.61 -3.79 6.34
C ARG A 104 13.03 -2.37 6.46
N VAL A 105 11.95 -2.18 7.23
CA VAL A 105 11.39 -0.85 7.50
C VAL A 105 12.41 0.03 8.23
N ALA A 106 13.04 -0.49 9.28
CA ALA A 106 14.06 0.25 10.04
C ALA A 106 15.29 0.59 9.18
N TRP A 107 15.71 -0.35 8.32
CA TRP A 107 16.85 -0.17 7.43
C TRP A 107 16.61 0.90 6.35
N GLN A 108 15.38 1.01 5.82
CA GLN A 108 15.02 1.94 4.75
C GLN A 108 14.59 3.32 5.26
N ALA A 109 14.24 3.43 6.55
CA ALA A 109 13.80 4.69 7.13
C ALA A 109 14.75 5.85 6.79
N PRO A 110 14.24 7.05 6.50
CA PRO A 110 12.85 7.50 6.62
C PRO A 110 11.96 7.21 5.38
N TYR A 111 12.49 6.58 4.32
CA TYR A 111 11.73 6.28 3.11
C TYR A 111 10.79 5.08 3.33
N PRO A 112 9.55 5.12 2.83
CA PRO A 112 8.66 3.97 2.90
C PRO A 112 9.15 2.84 1.98
N LEU A 113 8.84 1.61 2.35
CA LEU A 113 8.96 0.45 1.45
C LEU A 113 7.94 0.57 0.32
N ILE A 114 8.34 0.26 -0.90
CA ILE A 114 7.45 0.22 -2.06
C ILE A 114 7.00 -1.20 -2.32
N ARG A 115 5.68 -1.40 -2.35
CA ARG A 115 5.03 -2.68 -2.59
C ARG A 115 4.14 -2.62 -3.82
N HIS A 116 4.03 -3.73 -4.57
CA HIS A 116 3.04 -3.93 -5.61
C HIS A 116 2.51 -5.36 -5.60
N HIS A 117 1.26 -5.56 -6.04
CA HIS A 117 0.75 -6.89 -6.36
C HIS A 117 1.30 -7.32 -7.73
N PHE A 118 1.68 -8.60 -7.84
CA PHE A 118 2.15 -9.14 -9.09
C PHE A 118 1.73 -10.60 -9.28
N GLY A 119 1.16 -10.90 -10.43
CA GLY A 119 0.77 -12.23 -10.85
C GLY A 119 0.11 -12.14 -12.22
N LEU A 120 0.74 -12.72 -13.23
CA LEU A 120 0.22 -12.81 -14.60
C LEU A 120 -0.52 -14.13 -14.79
N PRO A 121 -1.41 -14.25 -15.79
CA PRO A 121 -2.15 -15.49 -16.09
C PRO A 121 -1.28 -16.67 -16.59
N SER A 122 0.04 -16.61 -16.38
CA SER A 122 1.03 -17.67 -16.67
C SER A 122 2.06 -17.71 -15.56
N LEU A 123 2.39 -18.91 -15.09
CA LEU A 123 3.42 -19.13 -14.08
C LEU A 123 4.79 -18.68 -14.61
N GLU A 124 5.16 -19.07 -15.82
CA GLU A 124 6.45 -18.75 -16.44
C GLU A 124 6.62 -17.24 -16.62
N ALA A 125 5.58 -16.56 -17.09
CA ALA A 125 5.59 -15.10 -17.23
C ALA A 125 5.70 -14.41 -15.86
N THR A 126 5.09 -14.96 -14.83
CA THR A 126 5.19 -14.43 -13.46
C THR A 126 6.59 -14.65 -12.87
N ILE A 127 7.22 -15.81 -13.09
CA ILE A 127 8.59 -16.08 -12.66
C ILE A 127 9.56 -15.09 -13.31
N GLU A 128 9.48 -14.94 -14.63
CA GLU A 128 10.33 -14.00 -15.38
C GLU A 128 10.08 -12.55 -14.96
N GLY A 129 8.81 -12.16 -14.80
CA GLY A 129 8.45 -10.82 -14.35
C GLY A 129 8.95 -10.52 -12.93
N ALA A 130 8.88 -11.48 -12.01
CA ALA A 130 9.43 -11.33 -10.65
C ALA A 130 10.95 -11.10 -10.67
N ARG A 131 11.68 -11.81 -11.54
CA ARG A 131 13.11 -11.61 -11.76
C ARG A 131 13.39 -10.19 -12.27
N ARG A 132 12.67 -9.74 -13.30
CA ARG A 132 12.82 -8.40 -13.89
C ARG A 132 12.54 -7.27 -12.89
N LEU A 133 11.48 -7.41 -12.09
CA LEU A 133 11.15 -6.44 -11.04
C LEU A 133 12.24 -6.35 -9.96
N ALA A 134 12.82 -7.49 -9.57
CA ALA A 134 13.92 -7.53 -8.61
C ALA A 134 15.21 -6.91 -9.20
N GLU A 135 15.57 -7.24 -10.45
CA GLU A 135 16.73 -6.66 -11.16
C GLU A 135 16.59 -5.15 -11.35
N ALA A 136 15.38 -4.67 -11.66
CA ALA A 136 15.09 -3.25 -11.77
C ALA A 136 15.18 -2.49 -10.44
N ARG A 137 15.23 -3.20 -9.30
CA ARG A 137 15.37 -2.63 -7.94
C ARG A 137 14.30 -1.59 -7.58
N VAL A 138 13.11 -1.73 -8.14
CA VAL A 138 12.04 -0.76 -7.95
C VAL A 138 11.09 -1.11 -6.80
N LEU A 139 10.92 -2.40 -6.51
CA LEU A 139 10.05 -2.88 -5.43
C LEU A 139 10.86 -3.37 -4.24
N ASP A 140 10.46 -2.95 -3.05
CA ASP A 140 10.97 -3.49 -1.80
C ASP A 140 10.18 -4.73 -1.36
N VAL A 141 8.93 -4.87 -1.88
CA VAL A 141 8.04 -6.00 -1.58
C VAL A 141 7.27 -6.40 -2.82
N ILE A 142 7.38 -7.66 -3.22
CA ILE A 142 6.53 -8.30 -4.22
C ILE A 142 5.40 -9.04 -3.51
N SER A 143 4.14 -8.65 -3.79
CA SER A 143 2.96 -9.38 -3.32
C SER A 143 2.49 -10.32 -4.41
N ILE A 144 2.71 -11.62 -4.28
CA ILE A 144 2.18 -12.61 -5.22
C ILE A 144 0.65 -12.58 -5.16
N GLY A 145 0.03 -12.40 -6.30
CA GLY A 145 -1.42 -12.48 -6.50
C GLY A 145 -1.79 -13.82 -7.13
N PRO A 146 -2.15 -14.86 -6.36
CA PRO A 146 -2.64 -16.12 -6.92
C PRO A 146 -3.99 -15.92 -7.62
N ASP A 147 -4.29 -16.75 -8.62
CA ASP A 147 -5.59 -16.77 -9.26
C ASP A 147 -6.70 -17.24 -8.31
N GLN A 148 -7.97 -17.12 -8.72
CA GLN A 148 -9.12 -17.50 -7.88
C GLN A 148 -9.09 -18.96 -7.49
N ASN A 149 -8.72 -19.86 -8.40
CA ASN A 149 -8.59 -21.29 -8.11
C ASN A 149 -7.60 -21.55 -6.97
N ALA A 150 -6.43 -20.92 -7.02
CA ALA A 150 -5.43 -21.07 -5.97
C ALA A 150 -5.86 -20.41 -4.65
N GLN A 151 -6.59 -19.30 -4.70
CA GLN A 151 -7.07 -18.64 -3.47
C GLN A 151 -8.12 -19.50 -2.73
N GLU A 152 -9.01 -20.19 -3.44
CA GLU A 152 -10.09 -20.95 -2.83
C GLU A 152 -9.80 -22.45 -2.70
N SER A 153 -9.17 -23.05 -3.70
CA SER A 153 -9.14 -24.50 -3.87
C SER A 153 -7.74 -25.10 -3.97
N PHE A 154 -6.67 -24.38 -3.54
CA PHE A 154 -5.29 -24.86 -3.64
C PHE A 154 -5.09 -26.26 -3.05
N PHE A 155 -5.70 -26.54 -1.89
CA PHE A 155 -5.64 -27.85 -1.22
C PHE A 155 -6.74 -28.83 -1.66
N ARG A 156 -7.53 -28.46 -2.66
CA ARG A 156 -8.64 -29.24 -3.24
C ARG A 156 -8.67 -29.11 -4.76
N PRO A 157 -7.64 -29.63 -5.47
CA PRO A 157 -7.52 -29.44 -6.92
C PRO A 157 -8.76 -29.91 -7.69
N GLN A 158 -9.49 -30.90 -7.17
CA GLN A 158 -10.73 -31.42 -7.76
C GLN A 158 -11.92 -30.42 -7.72
N GLU A 159 -11.82 -29.37 -6.92
CA GLU A 159 -12.84 -28.31 -6.84
C GLU A 159 -12.51 -27.10 -7.72
N MET A 160 -11.34 -27.09 -8.38
CA MET A 160 -10.94 -26.00 -9.27
C MET A 160 -11.79 -25.97 -10.54
N ASP A 161 -12.14 -24.76 -10.99
CA ASP A 161 -12.80 -24.54 -12.29
C ASP A 161 -11.73 -24.13 -13.33
N PRO A 162 -11.47 -24.97 -14.36
CA PRO A 162 -10.46 -24.64 -15.38
C PRO A 162 -10.71 -23.30 -16.10
N ARG A 163 -11.95 -22.79 -16.11
CA ARG A 163 -12.30 -21.50 -16.70
C ARG A 163 -11.78 -20.30 -15.88
N GLN A 164 -11.39 -20.55 -14.64
CA GLN A 164 -10.82 -19.54 -13.72
C GLN A 164 -9.30 -19.59 -13.65
N ASP A 165 -8.64 -20.43 -14.45
CA ASP A 165 -7.20 -20.49 -14.49
C ASP A 165 -6.61 -19.15 -14.99
N GLY A 166 -5.74 -18.57 -14.18
CA GLY A 166 -5.17 -17.25 -14.41
C GLY A 166 -6.11 -16.07 -14.14
N ALA A 167 -7.36 -16.33 -13.71
CA ALA A 167 -8.31 -15.27 -13.40
C ALA A 167 -7.88 -14.48 -12.14
N GLY A 168 -7.49 -13.24 -12.36
CA GLY A 168 -7.08 -12.31 -11.30
C GLY A 168 -5.68 -12.55 -10.72
N GLY A 169 -4.86 -13.44 -11.31
CA GLY A 169 -3.51 -13.67 -10.85
C GLY A 169 -2.80 -14.89 -11.45
N VAL A 170 -1.71 -15.31 -10.81
CA VAL A 170 -0.90 -16.44 -11.27
C VAL A 170 -1.51 -17.78 -10.89
N PRO A 171 -1.59 -18.73 -11.85
CA PRO A 171 -2.12 -20.07 -11.62
C PRO A 171 -1.10 -20.97 -10.90
N VAL A 172 -0.82 -20.69 -9.62
CA VAL A 172 0.00 -21.57 -8.77
C VAL A 172 -0.81 -22.81 -8.39
N ARG A 173 -0.22 -24.00 -8.53
CA ARG A 173 -0.90 -25.28 -8.29
C ARG A 173 -0.13 -26.19 -7.30
N ARG A 174 1.13 -25.89 -7.05
CA ARG A 174 2.03 -26.66 -6.20
C ARG A 174 2.88 -25.72 -5.34
N PRO A 175 3.40 -26.19 -4.19
CA PRO A 175 4.33 -25.41 -3.36
C PRO A 175 5.56 -24.93 -4.15
N GLU A 176 6.05 -25.75 -5.09
CA GLU A 176 7.21 -25.48 -5.93
C GLU A 176 7.01 -24.26 -6.83
N ASP A 177 5.78 -23.96 -7.21
CA ASP A 177 5.44 -22.80 -8.04
C ASP A 177 5.71 -21.49 -7.26
N PHE A 178 5.32 -21.44 -5.98
CA PHE A 178 5.65 -20.33 -5.09
C PHE A 178 7.17 -20.22 -4.86
N ALA A 179 7.82 -21.35 -4.63
CA ALA A 179 9.27 -21.39 -4.43
C ALA A 179 10.04 -20.90 -5.67
N ALA A 180 9.57 -21.22 -6.89
CA ALA A 180 10.17 -20.76 -8.14
C ALA A 180 10.04 -19.23 -8.32
N ILE A 181 8.87 -18.65 -8.04
CA ILE A 181 8.68 -17.20 -8.06
C ILE A 181 9.59 -16.52 -7.04
N TYR A 182 9.69 -17.08 -5.82
CA TYR A 182 10.58 -16.58 -4.78
C TYR A 182 12.04 -16.64 -5.22
N ALA A 183 12.51 -17.76 -5.72
CA ALA A 183 13.88 -17.95 -6.18
C ALA A 183 14.25 -16.95 -7.30
N ALA A 184 13.35 -16.71 -8.25
CA ALA A 184 13.55 -15.75 -9.32
C ALA A 184 13.71 -14.30 -8.82
N SER A 185 13.09 -13.96 -7.70
CA SER A 185 13.20 -12.65 -7.07
C SER A 185 14.46 -12.47 -6.19
N ARG A 186 15.32 -13.49 -6.05
CA ARG A 186 16.54 -13.42 -5.20
C ARG A 186 17.73 -12.82 -5.92
N CYS A 187 17.51 -11.67 -6.55
CA CYS A 187 18.52 -10.88 -7.24
C CYS A 187 18.23 -9.38 -7.03
N GLY A 188 19.02 -8.53 -7.63
CA GLY A 188 18.83 -7.08 -7.62
C GLY A 188 18.86 -6.46 -6.21
N ASN A 189 17.70 -6.06 -5.70
CA ASN A 189 17.54 -5.56 -4.33
C ASN A 189 16.92 -6.59 -3.37
N TYR A 190 16.77 -7.84 -3.75
CA TYR A 190 16.25 -8.91 -2.91
C TYR A 190 14.93 -8.52 -2.24
N PRO A 191 13.86 -8.22 -2.99
CA PRO A 191 12.61 -7.75 -2.41
C PRO A 191 12.03 -8.78 -1.43
N LEU A 192 11.40 -8.29 -0.37
CA LEU A 192 10.58 -9.15 0.49
C LEU A 192 9.43 -9.73 -0.34
N VAL A 193 8.98 -10.92 0.01
CA VAL A 193 7.87 -11.57 -0.69
C VAL A 193 6.74 -11.88 0.28
N ARG A 194 5.52 -11.67 -0.17
CA ARG A 194 4.30 -12.09 0.51
C ARG A 194 3.26 -12.60 -0.49
N SER A 195 2.20 -13.21 0.01
CA SER A 195 1.03 -13.59 -0.78
C SER A 195 -0.24 -13.46 0.05
N TYR A 196 -1.41 -13.57 -0.59
CA TYR A 196 -2.68 -13.70 0.12
C TYR A 196 -2.78 -15.04 0.83
N SER A 197 -3.52 -15.08 1.94
CA SER A 197 -3.79 -16.31 2.68
C SER A 197 -4.80 -17.24 2.01
N GLY A 198 -5.40 -16.80 0.91
CA GLY A 198 -6.55 -17.49 0.34
C GLY A 198 -7.86 -17.14 1.01
N THR A 199 -8.94 -17.81 0.60
CA THR A 199 -10.30 -17.61 1.10
C THR A 199 -10.75 -18.72 2.06
N ARG A 200 -10.06 -19.84 2.12
CA ARG A 200 -10.21 -20.93 3.09
C ARG A 200 -8.88 -21.66 3.29
N ASP A 201 -8.81 -22.57 4.26
CA ASP A 201 -7.55 -23.27 4.63
C ASP A 201 -6.42 -22.29 5.04
N LEU A 202 -6.76 -21.21 5.72
CA LEU A 202 -5.89 -20.07 5.96
C LEU A 202 -4.58 -20.47 6.65
N ILE A 203 -4.63 -21.40 7.61
CA ILE A 203 -3.43 -21.87 8.35
C ILE A 203 -2.54 -22.76 7.46
N ALA A 204 -3.15 -23.62 6.65
CA ALA A 204 -2.40 -24.48 5.73
C ALA A 204 -1.67 -23.64 4.68
N MET A 205 -2.34 -22.63 4.12
CA MET A 205 -1.75 -21.68 3.18
C MET A 205 -0.63 -20.85 3.85
N ALA A 206 -0.86 -20.34 5.06
CA ALA A 206 0.15 -19.58 5.79
C ALA A 206 1.42 -20.41 6.04
N ARG A 207 1.27 -21.70 6.42
CA ARG A 207 2.39 -22.63 6.61
C ARG A 207 3.14 -22.88 5.30
N LEU A 208 2.41 -23.08 4.20
CA LEU A 208 2.99 -23.23 2.87
C LEU A 208 3.81 -22.00 2.49
N LEU A 209 3.24 -20.81 2.61
CA LEU A 209 3.92 -19.55 2.26
C LEU A 209 5.14 -19.28 3.15
N LYS A 210 5.07 -19.57 4.45
CA LYS A 210 6.24 -19.49 5.34
C LYS A 210 7.40 -20.34 4.81
N ASN A 211 7.10 -21.55 4.36
CA ASN A 211 8.12 -22.53 3.95
C ASN A 211 8.65 -22.30 2.51
N THR A 212 7.89 -21.62 1.65
CA THR A 212 8.24 -21.47 0.23
C THR A 212 8.75 -20.08 -0.14
N VAL A 213 8.22 -19.01 0.47
CA VAL A 213 8.53 -17.63 0.06
C VAL A 213 9.14 -16.77 1.16
N ASN A 214 9.54 -17.35 2.31
CA ASN A 214 9.99 -16.58 3.47
C ASN A 214 9.02 -15.41 3.76
N LEU A 215 7.79 -15.75 4.07
CA LEU A 215 6.63 -14.84 4.14
C LEU A 215 6.91 -13.59 4.98
N ALA A 216 6.99 -12.43 4.34
CA ALA A 216 7.31 -11.16 5.00
C ALA A 216 6.23 -10.73 6.01
N TRP A 217 4.97 -10.95 5.68
CA TRP A 217 3.82 -10.86 6.58
C TRP A 217 2.61 -11.59 6.00
N GLY A 218 1.78 -12.13 6.87
CA GLY A 218 0.50 -12.72 6.49
C GLY A 218 -0.55 -11.67 6.20
N ALA A 219 -1.58 -12.04 5.43
CA ALA A 219 -2.76 -11.22 5.24
C ALA A 219 -3.99 -12.11 5.36
N VAL A 220 -4.81 -11.87 6.37
CA VAL A 220 -6.03 -12.64 6.63
C VAL A 220 -7.25 -11.74 6.58
N PRO A 221 -8.43 -12.24 6.15
CA PRO A 221 -9.69 -11.53 6.33
C PRO A 221 -10.13 -11.63 7.81
N LEU A 222 -11.11 -10.81 8.22
CA LEU A 222 -11.85 -11.04 9.47
C LEU A 222 -13.30 -11.40 9.16
N MET A 223 -14.03 -10.55 8.44
CA MET A 223 -15.45 -10.71 8.12
C MET A 223 -15.73 -10.99 6.64
N TRP A 224 -14.74 -10.87 5.75
CA TRP A 224 -14.87 -11.04 4.30
C TRP A 224 -14.26 -12.38 3.81
N TYR A 225 -14.32 -12.64 2.52
CA TYR A 225 -13.87 -13.86 1.85
C TYR A 225 -14.67 -15.10 2.25
N ASN A 226 -15.98 -14.93 2.31
CA ASN A 226 -16.94 -15.96 2.69
C ASN A 226 -18.29 -15.74 1.96
N VAL A 227 -19.41 -16.16 2.55
CA VAL A 227 -20.75 -15.96 1.99
C VAL A 227 -21.14 -14.48 1.80
N LEU A 228 -20.48 -13.52 2.47
CA LEU A 228 -20.79 -12.09 2.32
C LEU A 228 -20.42 -11.56 0.92
N ASP A 229 -19.33 -12.04 0.34
CA ASP A 229 -18.87 -11.62 -0.98
C ASP A 229 -18.79 -12.76 -2.01
N GLY A 230 -19.28 -13.93 -1.65
CA GLY A 230 -19.37 -15.10 -2.52
C GLY A 230 -18.02 -15.76 -2.85
N ARG A 231 -16.91 -15.33 -2.23
CA ARG A 231 -15.59 -15.90 -2.48
C ARG A 231 -15.39 -17.27 -1.85
N SER A 232 -16.21 -17.65 -0.89
CA SER A 232 -16.34 -19.03 -0.42
C SER A 232 -17.73 -19.25 0.16
N ARG A 233 -18.11 -20.53 0.35
CA ARG A 233 -19.42 -20.91 0.92
C ARG A 233 -19.41 -20.99 2.45
N ARG A 234 -18.34 -20.58 3.11
CA ARG A 234 -18.25 -20.63 4.58
C ARG A 234 -19.22 -19.65 5.23
N PRO A 235 -20.01 -20.11 6.23
CA PRO A 235 -20.83 -19.21 7.05
C PRO A 235 -19.95 -18.15 7.74
N LEU A 236 -20.52 -16.95 7.94
CA LEU A 236 -19.78 -15.81 8.48
C LEU A 236 -19.11 -16.11 9.83
N GLY A 237 -19.84 -16.70 10.78
CA GLY A 237 -19.30 -17.00 12.11
C GLY A 237 -18.17 -18.03 12.11
N GLU A 238 -18.18 -18.99 11.19
CA GLU A 238 -17.09 -19.96 11.02
C GLU A 238 -15.87 -19.30 10.41
N SER A 239 -16.07 -18.45 9.41
CA SER A 239 -15.03 -17.69 8.76
C SER A 239 -14.29 -16.78 9.74
N ILE A 240 -15.02 -16.06 10.63
CA ILE A 240 -14.42 -15.23 11.68
C ILE A 240 -13.55 -16.08 12.62
N ARG A 241 -14.05 -17.23 13.08
CA ARG A 241 -13.28 -18.12 13.97
C ARG A 241 -12.02 -18.67 13.31
N GLU A 242 -12.09 -19.07 12.03
CA GLU A 242 -10.93 -19.52 11.29
C GLU A 242 -9.89 -18.40 11.12
N ALA A 243 -10.35 -17.17 10.78
CA ALA A 243 -9.49 -15.99 10.67
C ALA A 243 -8.75 -15.72 11.99
N GLN A 244 -9.47 -15.74 13.13
CA GLN A 244 -8.87 -15.57 14.46
C GLN A 244 -7.88 -16.69 14.82
N GLN A 245 -8.14 -17.93 14.37
CA GLN A 245 -7.16 -19.04 14.53
C GLN A 245 -5.92 -18.81 13.68
N ALA A 246 -6.09 -18.32 12.45
CA ALA A 246 -4.96 -17.97 11.58
C ALA A 246 -4.13 -16.81 12.16
N MET A 247 -4.77 -15.78 12.74
CA MET A 247 -4.08 -14.70 13.46
C MET A 247 -3.23 -15.26 14.62
N ARG A 248 -3.80 -16.14 15.45
CA ARG A 248 -3.06 -16.80 16.54
C ARG A 248 -1.90 -17.66 16.03
N TRP A 249 -2.07 -18.30 14.89
CA TRP A 249 -0.98 -19.07 14.27
C TRP A 249 0.16 -18.14 13.84
N HIS A 250 -0.11 -17.03 13.12
CA HIS A 250 0.92 -16.07 12.73
C HIS A 250 1.65 -15.47 13.94
N ALA A 251 0.91 -15.15 15.00
CA ALA A 251 1.48 -14.62 16.25
C ALA A 251 2.49 -15.63 16.88
N ARG A 252 2.13 -16.91 16.96
CA ARG A 252 3.02 -17.96 17.47
C ARG A 252 4.27 -18.16 16.62
N GLU A 253 4.15 -17.98 15.31
CA GLU A 253 5.26 -18.09 14.37
C GLU A 253 6.12 -16.80 14.29
N GLY A 254 5.75 -15.75 15.02
CA GLY A 254 6.43 -14.46 14.98
C GLY A 254 6.31 -13.73 13.64
N ILE A 255 5.33 -14.10 12.81
CA ILE A 255 5.13 -13.52 11.48
C ILE A 255 4.24 -12.27 11.61
N PRO A 256 4.68 -11.10 11.10
CA PRO A 256 3.83 -9.90 11.05
C PRO A 256 2.52 -10.16 10.31
N LEU A 257 1.46 -9.41 10.64
CA LEU A 257 0.14 -9.68 10.11
C LEU A 257 -0.58 -8.41 9.62
N GLU A 258 -1.20 -8.49 8.46
CA GLU A 258 -2.19 -7.57 7.91
C GLU A 258 -3.59 -8.21 8.02
N VAL A 259 -4.59 -7.46 8.49
CA VAL A 259 -5.98 -7.91 8.42
C VAL A 259 -6.70 -7.09 7.35
N ASN A 260 -7.13 -7.78 6.30
CA ASN A 260 -7.74 -7.20 5.09
C ASN A 260 -9.20 -6.79 5.32
N GLU A 261 -9.47 -5.99 6.33
CA GLU A 261 -10.84 -5.68 6.74
C GLU A 261 -11.29 -4.27 6.33
N PRO A 262 -10.54 -3.20 6.70
CA PRO A 262 -11.11 -1.85 6.63
C PRO A 262 -11.45 -1.41 5.21
N HIS A 263 -10.64 -1.79 4.24
CA HIS A 263 -10.84 -1.40 2.85
C HIS A 263 -11.95 -2.20 2.16
N HIS A 264 -12.22 -3.41 2.60
CA HIS A 264 -13.31 -4.22 2.04
C HIS A 264 -14.69 -3.60 2.30
N TRP A 265 -14.89 -2.95 3.45
CA TRP A 265 -16.12 -2.20 3.73
C TRP A 265 -16.25 -0.99 2.82
N SER A 266 -15.18 -0.19 2.67
CA SER A 266 -15.18 0.96 1.76
C SER A 266 -15.36 0.57 0.29
N LEU A 267 -14.79 -0.55 -0.16
CA LEU A 267 -14.97 -1.08 -1.53
C LEU A 267 -16.41 -1.53 -1.82
N ARG A 268 -17.25 -1.65 -0.81
CA ARG A 268 -18.65 -2.05 -0.91
C ARG A 268 -19.59 -0.93 -0.52
N ASP A 269 -19.08 0.28 -0.59
CA ASP A 269 -19.82 1.52 -0.32
C ASP A 269 -20.40 1.59 1.10
N ALA A 270 -19.80 0.89 2.08
CA ALA A 270 -20.20 1.04 3.47
C ALA A 270 -20.02 2.50 3.93
N PRO A 271 -20.86 3.00 4.85
CA PRO A 271 -20.65 4.31 5.44
C PRO A 271 -19.24 4.41 6.06
N ASP A 272 -18.62 5.59 5.98
CA ASP A 272 -17.23 5.77 6.40
C ASP A 272 -16.99 5.36 7.87
N GLN A 273 -17.95 5.61 8.78
CA GLN A 273 -17.83 5.19 10.18
C GLN A 273 -17.81 3.67 10.36
N VAL A 274 -18.50 2.91 9.50
CA VAL A 274 -18.43 1.44 9.49
C VAL A 274 -17.02 0.99 9.10
N ALA A 275 -16.42 1.60 8.08
CA ALA A 275 -15.06 1.29 7.67
C ALA A 275 -14.01 1.69 8.73
N VAL A 276 -14.25 2.73 9.51
CA VAL A 276 -13.39 3.16 10.62
C VAL A 276 -13.51 2.19 11.80
N ALA A 277 -14.73 1.83 12.22
CA ALA A 277 -14.96 0.86 13.29
C ALA A 277 -14.40 -0.53 12.91
N ALA A 278 -14.60 -0.99 11.67
CA ALA A 278 -14.03 -2.25 11.17
C ALA A 278 -12.49 -2.25 11.19
N ALA A 279 -11.85 -1.09 10.95
CA ALA A 279 -10.40 -0.94 11.04
C ALA A 279 -9.91 -1.16 12.48
N PHE A 280 -10.60 -0.60 13.46
CA PHE A 280 -10.31 -0.84 14.87
C PHE A 280 -10.52 -2.31 15.25
N LEU A 281 -11.67 -2.91 14.88
CA LEU A 281 -11.97 -4.32 15.17
C LEU A 281 -10.92 -5.27 14.57
N ALA A 282 -10.44 -4.99 13.38
CA ALA A 282 -9.38 -5.77 12.73
C ALA A 282 -8.07 -5.74 13.54
N ALA A 283 -7.59 -4.56 13.92
CA ALA A 283 -6.39 -4.39 14.72
C ALA A 283 -6.57 -4.96 16.15
N TYR A 284 -7.73 -4.77 16.75
CA TYR A 284 -8.08 -5.30 18.05
C TYR A 284 -8.02 -6.83 18.08
N ASN A 285 -8.63 -7.51 17.09
CA ASN A 285 -8.59 -8.97 16.98
C ASN A 285 -7.17 -9.49 16.75
N ALA A 286 -6.36 -8.81 15.93
CA ALA A 286 -4.96 -9.16 15.76
C ALA A 286 -4.16 -9.03 17.07
N LYS A 287 -4.33 -7.94 17.82
CA LYS A 287 -3.72 -7.75 19.13
C LYS A 287 -4.15 -8.83 20.14
N LYS A 288 -5.43 -9.14 20.21
CA LYS A 288 -5.97 -10.20 21.08
C LYS A 288 -5.46 -11.60 20.69
N ALA A 289 -5.15 -11.81 19.44
CA ALA A 289 -4.52 -13.04 18.97
C ALA A 289 -3.02 -13.14 19.32
N GLY A 290 -2.39 -12.07 19.85
CA GLY A 290 -0.99 -12.02 20.22
C GLY A 290 -0.04 -11.57 19.11
N VAL A 291 -0.56 -10.98 18.04
CA VAL A 291 0.26 -10.40 16.96
C VAL A 291 1.10 -9.26 17.52
N VAL A 292 2.41 -9.27 17.26
CA VAL A 292 3.34 -8.23 17.71
C VAL A 292 3.51 -7.12 16.66
N HIS A 293 3.60 -7.49 15.40
CA HIS A 293 3.80 -6.56 14.28
C HIS A 293 2.57 -6.55 13.38
N TYR A 294 1.82 -5.47 13.41
CA TYR A 294 0.56 -5.31 12.68
C TYR A 294 0.72 -4.34 11.50
N VAL A 295 0.36 -4.77 10.29
CA VAL A 295 0.32 -3.91 9.11
C VAL A 295 -1.10 -3.38 8.93
N ALA A 296 -1.31 -2.11 9.26
CA ALA A 296 -2.58 -1.42 9.09
C ALA A 296 -2.69 -0.83 7.68
N GLN A 297 -3.74 -1.19 6.95
CA GLN A 297 -3.95 -0.72 5.58
C GLN A 297 -4.91 0.46 5.52
N TYR A 298 -4.46 1.54 4.85
CA TYR A 298 -5.20 2.77 4.60
C TYR A 298 -5.40 2.94 3.10
N MET A 299 -6.61 2.65 2.61
CA MET A 299 -6.97 2.76 1.19
C MET A 299 -7.63 4.10 0.93
N PHE A 300 -6.94 4.96 0.21
CA PHE A 300 -7.41 6.27 -0.22
C PHE A 300 -8.31 6.18 -1.46
N ASN A 301 -9.08 7.23 -1.71
CA ASN A 301 -9.97 7.37 -2.87
C ASN A 301 -10.99 6.22 -2.97
N THR A 302 -11.52 5.78 -1.83
CA THR A 302 -12.46 4.66 -1.75
C THR A 302 -13.55 4.94 -0.71
N PRO A 303 -14.85 4.93 -1.12
CA PRO A 303 -15.33 4.70 -2.49
C PRO A 303 -15.00 5.85 -3.44
N PRO A 304 -15.14 5.67 -4.76
CA PRO A 304 -14.98 6.76 -5.74
C PRO A 304 -15.89 7.96 -5.43
N GLY A 305 -15.41 9.17 -5.71
CA GLY A 305 -16.12 10.42 -5.42
C GLY A 305 -15.83 11.00 -4.03
N THR A 306 -15.09 10.31 -3.18
CA THR A 306 -14.58 10.85 -1.91
C THR A 306 -13.56 11.95 -2.20
N THR A 307 -13.73 13.14 -1.59
CA THR A 307 -12.79 14.25 -1.73
C THR A 307 -11.56 14.07 -0.85
N PHE A 308 -10.45 14.71 -1.20
CA PHE A 308 -9.19 14.58 -0.46
C PHE A 308 -9.31 14.94 1.04
N PRO A 309 -9.96 16.07 1.44
CA PRO A 309 -10.13 16.37 2.86
C PRO A 309 -10.93 15.30 3.61
N MET A 310 -12.05 14.83 3.02
CA MET A 310 -12.92 13.83 3.66
C MET A 310 -12.22 12.47 3.77
N ASP A 311 -11.47 12.09 2.75
CA ASP A 311 -10.74 10.84 2.73
C ASP A 311 -9.55 10.87 3.71
N LEU A 312 -8.80 11.98 3.76
CA LEU A 312 -7.71 12.16 4.73
C LEU A 312 -8.25 12.14 6.16
N GLY A 313 -9.36 12.82 6.45
CA GLY A 313 -10.03 12.78 7.75
C GLY A 313 -10.42 11.36 8.16
N LYS A 314 -10.97 10.57 7.23
CA LYS A 314 -11.27 9.15 7.43
C LYS A 314 -10.01 8.32 7.75
N MET A 315 -8.92 8.55 7.02
CA MET A 315 -7.68 7.81 7.29
C MET A 315 -7.07 8.21 8.64
N LEU A 316 -7.10 9.48 9.02
CA LEU A 316 -6.62 9.94 10.32
C LEU A 316 -7.46 9.37 11.48
N ALA A 317 -8.79 9.25 11.32
CA ALA A 317 -9.64 8.59 12.29
C ALA A 317 -9.24 7.10 12.49
N LYS A 318 -8.97 6.38 11.39
CA LYS A 318 -8.44 5.01 11.46
C LYS A 318 -7.08 4.96 12.14
N VAL A 319 -6.16 5.88 11.81
CA VAL A 319 -4.83 5.96 12.46
C VAL A 319 -4.98 6.11 13.96
N GLU A 320 -5.78 7.07 14.42
CA GLU A 320 -5.95 7.35 15.85
C GLU A 320 -6.52 6.15 16.60
N LEU A 321 -7.58 5.54 16.08
CA LEU A 321 -8.20 4.38 16.74
C LEU A 321 -7.30 3.13 16.73
N ILE A 322 -6.62 2.84 15.62
CA ILE A 322 -5.73 1.68 15.54
C ILE A 322 -4.50 1.90 16.42
N GLU A 323 -3.88 3.07 16.38
CA GLU A 323 -2.65 3.35 17.13
C GLU A 323 -2.90 3.56 18.63
N SER A 324 -4.14 3.81 19.06
CA SER A 324 -4.51 3.74 20.47
C SER A 324 -4.31 2.33 21.08
N LEU A 325 -4.21 1.31 20.23
CA LEU A 325 -3.91 -0.07 20.63
C LEU A 325 -2.42 -0.36 20.80
N GLN A 326 -1.52 0.54 20.35
CA GLN A 326 -0.07 0.31 20.42
C GLN A 326 0.42 0.24 21.87
N ASP A 327 1.32 -0.69 22.09
CA ASP A 327 2.08 -0.84 23.34
C ASP A 327 3.40 -1.58 23.08
N ARG A 328 4.12 -1.97 24.13
CA ARG A 328 5.40 -2.71 24.01
C ARG A 328 5.27 -4.07 23.30
N HIS A 329 4.06 -4.59 23.11
CA HIS A 329 3.78 -5.89 22.52
C HIS A 329 2.97 -5.81 21.23
N PHE A 330 2.60 -4.60 20.78
CA PHE A 330 1.82 -4.40 19.56
C PHE A 330 2.29 -3.14 18.82
N THR A 331 3.02 -3.34 17.75
CA THR A 331 3.57 -2.28 16.88
C THR A 331 2.78 -2.20 15.59
N VAL A 332 2.36 -1.00 15.20
CA VAL A 332 1.58 -0.75 13.98
C VAL A 332 2.48 -0.17 12.88
N TYR A 333 2.44 -0.79 11.70
CA TYR A 333 3.06 -0.28 10.47
C TYR A 333 1.98 0.26 9.56
N ARG A 334 2.05 1.55 9.20
CA ARG A 334 1.11 2.18 8.28
C ARG A 334 1.43 1.77 6.85
N GLN A 335 0.46 1.14 6.18
CA GLN A 335 0.52 0.83 4.77
C GLN A 335 -0.57 1.61 4.04
N THR A 336 -0.20 2.44 3.07
CA THR A 336 -1.14 3.23 2.28
C THR A 336 -1.27 2.69 0.86
N ARG A 337 -2.42 2.92 0.23
CA ARG A 337 -2.64 2.62 -1.20
C ARG A 337 -3.78 3.45 -1.78
N THR A 338 -3.80 3.56 -3.11
CA THR A 338 -4.95 4.07 -3.89
C THR A 338 -5.99 2.96 -4.05
N GLY A 339 -7.27 3.30 -4.00
CA GLY A 339 -8.35 2.40 -4.39
C GLY A 339 -8.41 2.23 -5.90
N LEU A 340 -8.40 0.99 -6.37
CA LEU A 340 -8.43 0.65 -7.81
C LEU A 340 -9.61 1.29 -8.54
N ALA A 341 -10.80 1.30 -7.94
CA ALA A 341 -12.02 1.84 -8.55
C ALA A 341 -11.97 3.36 -8.79
N SER A 342 -10.99 4.08 -8.24
CA SER A 342 -10.80 5.50 -8.47
C SER A 342 -9.90 5.81 -9.67
N LEU A 343 -9.22 4.80 -10.23
CA LEU A 343 -8.35 5.02 -11.38
C LEU A 343 -9.19 5.18 -12.65
N PRO A 344 -9.00 6.28 -13.41
CA PRO A 344 -9.61 6.44 -14.73
C PRO A 344 -9.10 5.38 -15.72
N VAL A 345 -9.91 5.05 -16.73
CA VAL A 345 -9.50 4.16 -17.83
C VAL A 345 -8.47 4.85 -18.75
N ASP A 346 -8.53 6.18 -18.89
CA ASP A 346 -7.52 6.95 -19.60
C ASP A 346 -6.19 6.92 -18.85
N MET A 347 -5.14 6.43 -19.52
CA MET A 347 -3.82 6.21 -18.92
C MET A 347 -3.14 7.50 -18.44
N SER A 348 -3.36 8.62 -19.12
CA SER A 348 -2.78 9.90 -18.71
C SER A 348 -3.45 10.43 -17.44
N LEU A 349 -4.78 10.34 -17.38
CA LEU A 349 -5.54 10.70 -16.18
C LEU A 349 -5.22 9.74 -15.02
N ALA A 350 -5.06 8.44 -15.29
CA ALA A 350 -4.69 7.44 -14.29
C ALA A 350 -3.31 7.68 -13.68
N LYS A 351 -2.32 8.11 -14.48
CA LYS A 351 -1.00 8.55 -14.01
C LYS A 351 -1.10 9.78 -13.09
N GLY A 352 -1.94 10.74 -13.45
CA GLY A 352 -2.26 11.91 -12.61
C GLY A 352 -2.91 11.49 -11.28
N GLN A 353 -3.88 10.57 -11.32
CA GLN A 353 -4.54 10.02 -10.13
C GLN A 353 -3.54 9.27 -9.22
N LEU A 354 -2.67 8.44 -9.78
CA LEU A 354 -1.62 7.75 -9.04
C LEU A 354 -0.71 8.76 -8.31
N ALA A 355 -0.25 9.80 -9.02
CA ALA A 355 0.63 10.81 -8.44
C ALA A 355 -0.06 11.61 -7.32
N SER A 356 -1.27 12.12 -7.57
CA SER A 356 -2.01 12.94 -6.59
C SER A 356 -2.44 12.13 -5.36
N SER A 357 -2.87 10.89 -5.55
CA SER A 357 -3.19 9.98 -4.46
C SER A 357 -1.96 9.64 -3.63
N THR A 358 -0.82 9.36 -4.26
CA THR A 358 0.45 9.12 -3.54
C THR A 358 0.86 10.33 -2.70
N MET A 359 0.69 11.56 -3.23
CA MET A 359 0.95 12.78 -2.48
C MET A 359 0.09 12.88 -1.22
N LEU A 360 -1.22 12.62 -1.34
CA LEU A 360 -2.14 12.61 -0.20
C LEU A 360 -1.77 11.55 0.83
N GLN A 361 -1.38 10.36 0.39
CA GLN A 361 -0.95 9.25 1.24
C GLN A 361 0.26 9.60 2.11
N MET A 362 1.19 10.43 1.60
CA MET A 362 2.38 10.85 2.35
C MET A 362 2.05 11.69 3.59
N SER A 363 0.85 12.26 3.69
CA SER A 363 0.36 12.93 4.91
C SER A 363 0.28 11.98 6.12
N LEU A 364 0.14 10.67 5.90
CA LEU A 364 0.16 9.66 6.97
C LEU A 364 1.57 9.21 7.37
N ARG A 365 2.62 9.69 6.71
CA ARG A 365 4.00 9.21 6.91
C ARG A 365 4.07 7.68 6.91
N PRO A 366 3.70 7.02 5.79
CA PRO A 366 3.57 5.58 5.73
C PRO A 366 4.93 4.88 5.86
N HIS A 367 4.93 3.68 6.46
CA HIS A 367 6.07 2.76 6.44
C HIS A 367 6.12 1.96 5.13
N ILE A 368 4.96 1.76 4.49
CA ILE A 368 4.80 1.01 3.25
C ILE A 368 3.85 1.79 2.34
N VAL A 369 4.24 2.03 1.10
CA VAL A 369 3.37 2.51 0.03
C VAL A 369 3.09 1.36 -0.93
N HIS A 370 1.85 0.89 -0.93
CA HIS A 370 1.37 -0.09 -1.88
C HIS A 370 0.94 0.63 -3.16
N VAL A 371 1.79 0.67 -4.12
CA VAL A 371 1.51 1.23 -5.44
C VAL A 371 0.49 0.34 -6.14
N VAL A 372 -0.55 0.95 -6.70
CA VAL A 372 -1.49 0.34 -7.64
C VAL A 372 -1.16 0.95 -9.01
N ALA A 373 -0.74 0.13 -9.95
CA ALA A 373 -0.29 0.65 -11.25
C ALA A 373 -1.45 1.33 -11.99
N HIS A 374 -1.14 2.40 -12.69
CA HIS A 374 -2.12 3.23 -13.40
C HIS A 374 -2.93 2.45 -14.45
N CYS A 375 -2.40 1.34 -14.97
CA CYS A 375 -3.07 0.49 -15.97
C CYS A 375 -4.08 -0.51 -15.37
N GLU A 376 -4.10 -0.71 -14.04
CA GLU A 376 -4.90 -1.78 -13.41
C GLU A 376 -6.42 -1.61 -13.53
N ALA A 377 -6.92 -0.41 -13.84
CA ALA A 377 -8.32 -0.22 -14.21
C ALA A 377 -8.65 -0.77 -15.61
N HIS A 378 -7.66 -1.09 -16.41
CA HIS A 378 -7.81 -1.52 -17.79
C HIS A 378 -7.34 -2.98 -18.00
N HIS A 379 -6.16 -3.34 -17.45
CA HIS A 379 -5.58 -4.68 -17.59
C HIS A 379 -4.59 -4.99 -16.45
N ALA A 380 -4.19 -6.26 -16.34
CA ALA A 380 -3.18 -6.69 -15.38
C ALA A 380 -1.81 -6.06 -15.73
N ALA A 381 -1.17 -5.44 -14.74
CA ALA A 381 0.07 -4.71 -14.94
C ALA A 381 1.24 -5.62 -15.34
N THR A 382 1.93 -5.26 -16.41
CA THR A 382 3.21 -5.86 -16.81
C THR A 382 4.35 -5.38 -15.91
N PRO A 383 5.51 -6.05 -15.90
CA PRO A 383 6.67 -5.56 -15.17
C PRO A 383 7.09 -4.14 -15.56
N GLU A 384 7.00 -3.77 -16.83
CA GLU A 384 7.34 -2.44 -17.35
C GLU A 384 6.41 -1.36 -16.80
N GLU A 385 5.11 -1.63 -16.80
CA GLU A 385 4.11 -0.71 -16.26
C GLU A 385 4.23 -0.55 -14.76
N ILE A 386 4.60 -1.62 -14.04
CA ILE A 386 4.90 -1.55 -12.61
C ILE A 386 6.15 -0.68 -12.38
N ILE A 387 7.20 -0.86 -13.17
CA ILE A 387 8.42 -0.04 -13.07
C ILE A 387 8.10 1.43 -13.31
N GLU A 388 7.28 1.74 -14.32
CA GLU A 388 6.83 3.12 -14.58
C GLU A 388 6.00 3.68 -13.43
N ALA A 389 4.99 2.95 -12.97
CA ALA A 389 4.10 3.37 -11.87
C ALA A 389 4.88 3.62 -10.58
N VAL A 390 5.84 2.76 -10.25
CA VAL A 390 6.72 2.94 -9.11
C VAL A 390 7.64 4.15 -9.31
N GLY A 391 8.10 4.40 -10.53
CA GLY A 391 8.87 5.61 -10.87
C GLY A 391 8.09 6.89 -10.57
N ILE A 392 6.81 6.93 -10.96
CA ILE A 392 5.89 8.05 -10.65
C ILE A 392 5.74 8.20 -9.13
N ALA A 393 5.42 7.13 -8.42
CA ALA A 393 5.24 7.15 -6.97
C ALA A 393 6.51 7.58 -6.23
N ARG A 394 7.68 7.07 -6.61
CA ARG A 394 8.97 7.46 -6.01
C ARG A 394 9.29 8.94 -6.23
N GLY A 395 8.96 9.50 -7.42
CA GLY A 395 9.10 10.92 -7.69
C GLY A 395 8.27 11.77 -6.73
N VAL A 396 7.02 11.38 -6.49
CA VAL A 396 6.12 12.04 -5.53
C VAL A 396 6.63 11.90 -4.09
N ILE A 397 7.01 10.69 -3.68
CA ILE A 397 7.53 10.42 -2.32
C ILE A 397 8.76 11.27 -2.06
N ARG A 398 9.72 11.33 -2.99
CA ARG A 398 10.91 12.16 -2.86
C ARG A 398 10.56 13.63 -2.66
N ASN A 399 9.65 14.17 -3.47
CA ASN A 399 9.21 15.57 -3.33
C ASN A 399 8.55 15.80 -1.97
N ALA A 400 7.69 14.90 -1.52
CA ALA A 400 7.03 14.98 -0.21
C ALA A 400 8.03 14.91 0.96
N MET A 401 9.07 14.10 0.84
CA MET A 401 10.15 13.99 1.85
C MET A 401 11.03 15.25 1.94
N HIS A 402 11.13 16.02 0.86
CA HIS A 402 11.83 17.32 0.88
C HIS A 402 11.02 18.44 1.53
N GLY A 403 9.72 18.27 1.68
CA GLY A 403 8.81 19.20 2.35
C GLY A 403 7.43 19.16 1.73
N LEU A 404 6.44 18.88 2.56
CA LEU A 404 5.03 18.83 2.21
C LEU A 404 4.25 19.77 3.14
N PRO A 405 3.34 20.61 2.61
CA PRO A 405 2.39 21.30 3.47
C PRO A 405 1.64 20.31 4.36
N ASP A 406 1.45 20.64 5.62
CA ASP A 406 0.77 19.76 6.56
C ASP A 406 -0.75 19.76 6.30
N MET A 407 -1.19 18.96 5.34
CA MET A 407 -2.60 18.80 4.97
C MET A 407 -3.46 18.25 6.12
N THR A 408 -2.84 17.64 7.13
CA THR A 408 -3.60 17.13 8.30
C THR A 408 -4.16 18.24 9.17
N ARG A 409 -3.64 19.48 9.03
CA ARG A 409 -4.11 20.65 9.79
C ARG A 409 -5.31 21.38 9.16
N ASP A 410 -5.73 20.96 7.99
CA ASP A 410 -6.92 21.55 7.35
C ASP A 410 -8.14 21.36 8.27
N PRO A 411 -8.91 22.45 8.57
CA PRO A 411 -10.07 22.36 9.45
C PRO A 411 -11.10 21.32 9.02
N ALA A 412 -11.36 21.18 7.72
CA ALA A 412 -12.33 20.20 7.21
C ALA A 412 -11.83 18.75 7.42
N VAL A 413 -10.51 18.54 7.35
CA VAL A 413 -9.88 17.24 7.66
C VAL A 413 -10.03 16.89 9.14
N GLN A 414 -9.78 17.86 10.04
CA GLN A 414 -9.86 17.63 11.48
C GLN A 414 -11.32 17.42 11.93
N GLU A 415 -12.24 18.25 11.44
CA GLU A 415 -13.67 18.09 11.72
C GLU A 415 -14.18 16.71 11.29
N ARG A 416 -13.82 16.28 10.07
CA ARG A 416 -14.19 14.93 9.59
C ARG A 416 -13.57 13.81 10.40
N LYS A 417 -12.33 13.97 10.81
CA LYS A 417 -11.64 13.01 11.68
C LYS A 417 -12.38 12.84 13.00
N GLU A 418 -12.69 13.94 13.67
CA GLU A 418 -13.37 13.94 14.99
C GLU A 418 -14.77 13.36 14.88
N GLU A 419 -15.56 13.78 13.87
CA GLU A 419 -16.87 13.20 13.56
C GLU A 419 -16.80 11.67 13.45
N LEU A 420 -15.86 11.16 12.67
CA LEU A 420 -15.74 9.72 12.43
C LEU A 420 -15.25 8.93 13.65
N ILE A 421 -14.41 9.52 14.50
CA ILE A 421 -14.00 8.90 15.77
C ILE A 421 -15.20 8.77 16.69
N GLU A 422 -16.01 9.82 16.82
CA GLU A 422 -17.23 9.78 17.64
C GLU A 422 -18.22 8.74 17.12
N GLU A 423 -18.54 8.77 15.82
CA GLU A 423 -19.47 7.83 15.20
C GLU A 423 -18.98 6.37 15.29
N ALA A 424 -17.67 6.12 15.08
CA ALA A 424 -17.11 4.80 15.20
C ALA A 424 -17.14 4.28 16.65
N ARG A 425 -16.92 5.14 17.64
CA ARG A 425 -17.05 4.76 19.06
C ARG A 425 -18.50 4.40 19.41
N LEU A 426 -19.47 5.19 18.97
CA LEU A 426 -20.90 4.86 19.15
C LEU A 426 -21.22 3.48 18.56
N LEU A 427 -20.70 3.18 17.36
CA LEU A 427 -20.89 1.89 16.70
C LEU A 427 -20.21 0.75 17.46
N LEU A 428 -18.99 0.94 17.94
CA LEU A 428 -18.24 -0.05 18.74
C LEU A 428 -18.95 -0.32 20.08
N ASP A 429 -19.49 0.71 20.73
CA ASP A 429 -20.30 0.56 21.96
C ASP A 429 -21.58 -0.23 21.68
N ALA A 430 -22.29 0.10 20.59
CA ALA A 430 -23.48 -0.66 20.19
C ALA A 430 -23.16 -2.14 19.89
N ILE A 431 -22.01 -2.45 19.29
CA ILE A 431 -21.56 -3.83 19.06
C ILE A 431 -21.29 -4.52 20.41
N ARG A 432 -20.71 -3.84 21.39
CA ARG A 432 -20.52 -4.39 22.73
C ARG A 432 -21.86 -4.68 23.42
N ASP A 433 -22.81 -3.76 23.30
CA ASP A 433 -24.09 -3.83 24.02
C ASP A 433 -25.05 -4.92 23.47
N ILE A 434 -24.87 -5.38 22.24
CA ILE A 434 -25.63 -6.50 21.67
C ILE A 434 -25.03 -7.88 21.99
N ALA A 435 -23.88 -7.92 22.66
CA ALA A 435 -23.25 -9.20 22.94
C ALA A 435 -24.12 -10.10 23.83
N PRO A 436 -24.13 -11.42 23.61
CA PRO A 436 -24.80 -12.36 24.46
C PRO A 436 -24.36 -12.22 25.93
N PRO A 437 -25.27 -12.42 26.92
CA PRO A 437 -24.90 -12.38 28.32
C PRO A 437 -23.73 -13.30 28.64
N GLY A 438 -22.75 -12.78 29.40
CA GLY A 438 -21.55 -13.53 29.79
C GLY A 438 -20.42 -13.52 28.74
N THR A 439 -20.54 -12.81 27.62
CA THR A 439 -19.46 -12.63 26.67
C THR A 439 -18.32 -11.81 27.28
N ALA A 440 -17.16 -12.42 27.44
CA ALA A 440 -16.01 -11.76 28.11
C ALA A 440 -15.39 -10.63 27.26
N ASP A 441 -15.37 -10.75 25.94
CA ASP A 441 -14.76 -9.79 25.03
C ASP A 441 -15.60 -9.66 23.74
N PRO A 442 -16.62 -8.81 23.74
CA PRO A 442 -17.56 -8.66 22.62
C PRO A 442 -16.91 -8.32 21.28
N TRP A 443 -15.84 -7.51 21.27
CA TRP A 443 -15.17 -7.11 20.03
C TRP A 443 -14.29 -8.20 19.42
N ALA A 444 -13.99 -9.25 20.17
CA ALA A 444 -13.28 -10.44 19.69
C ALA A 444 -14.17 -11.70 19.67
N ASP A 445 -15.44 -11.58 20.06
CA ASP A 445 -16.37 -12.72 20.02
C ASP A 445 -17.00 -12.89 18.64
N ALA A 446 -16.78 -14.05 18.01
CA ALA A 446 -17.27 -14.32 16.64
C ALA A 446 -18.81 -14.30 16.55
N ALA A 447 -19.53 -14.68 17.63
CA ALA A 447 -20.99 -14.64 17.63
C ALA A 447 -21.50 -13.19 17.66
N THR A 448 -20.90 -12.34 18.49
CA THR A 448 -21.22 -10.91 18.57
C THR A 448 -20.93 -10.20 17.24
N LEU A 449 -19.76 -10.44 16.62
CA LEU A 449 -19.42 -9.85 15.31
C LEU A 449 -20.36 -10.32 14.21
N THR A 450 -20.73 -11.60 14.22
CA THR A 450 -21.75 -12.15 13.29
C THR A 450 -23.11 -11.48 13.48
N LEU A 451 -23.54 -11.31 14.74
CA LEU A 451 -24.79 -10.64 15.07
C LEU A 451 -24.77 -9.16 14.61
N ALA A 452 -23.65 -8.45 14.79
CA ALA A 452 -23.50 -7.07 14.35
C ALA A 452 -23.74 -6.90 12.83
N VAL A 453 -23.27 -7.85 12.03
CA VAL A 453 -23.54 -7.88 10.56
C VAL A 453 -25.01 -8.22 10.29
N ARG A 454 -25.56 -9.24 10.94
CA ARG A 454 -26.94 -9.69 10.73
C ARG A 454 -27.99 -8.64 11.06
N ILE A 455 -27.80 -7.85 12.11
CA ILE A 455 -28.73 -6.78 12.47
C ILE A 455 -28.44 -5.44 11.77
N GLY A 456 -27.31 -5.33 11.02
CA GLY A 456 -26.96 -4.17 10.21
C GLY A 456 -26.21 -3.06 10.98
N LEU A 457 -25.64 -3.33 12.16
CA LEU A 457 -24.65 -2.42 12.76
C LEU A 457 -23.45 -2.29 11.83
N LEU A 458 -22.89 -3.41 11.38
CA LEU A 458 -21.93 -3.47 10.30
C LEU A 458 -22.67 -3.85 9.01
N ASP A 459 -22.85 -2.91 8.09
CA ASP A 459 -23.62 -3.10 6.87
C ASP A 459 -23.05 -2.30 5.69
N ALA A 460 -23.35 -2.76 4.48
CA ALA A 460 -22.95 -2.11 3.23
C ALA A 460 -24.02 -2.33 2.15
N PRO A 461 -24.22 -1.39 1.21
CA PRO A 461 -25.18 -1.55 0.11
C PRO A 461 -24.99 -2.83 -0.72
N HIS A 462 -23.74 -3.26 -0.86
CA HIS A 462 -23.37 -4.51 -1.57
C HIS A 462 -23.95 -5.78 -0.92
N LEU A 463 -24.28 -5.73 0.35
CA LEU A 463 -24.84 -6.88 1.10
C LEU A 463 -26.34 -7.05 0.91
N ARG A 464 -27.00 -6.23 0.06
CA ARG A 464 -28.44 -6.33 -0.20
C ARG A 464 -28.80 -7.73 -0.69
N GLY A 465 -29.75 -8.37 0.00
CA GLY A 465 -30.21 -9.72 -0.32
C GLY A 465 -29.28 -10.85 0.13
N ASN A 466 -28.17 -10.52 0.82
CA ASN A 466 -27.30 -11.55 1.40
C ASN A 466 -27.99 -12.18 2.64
N PRO A 467 -28.08 -13.51 2.75
CA PRO A 467 -28.80 -14.17 3.86
C PRO A 467 -28.09 -14.03 5.23
N GLU A 468 -26.80 -13.74 5.25
CA GLU A 468 -26.01 -13.59 6.48
C GLU A 468 -25.89 -12.12 6.94
N ALA A 469 -26.42 -11.17 6.16
CA ALA A 469 -26.35 -9.74 6.45
C ALA A 469 -27.72 -9.09 6.37
N ARG A 470 -27.89 -7.93 7.01
CA ARG A 470 -29.10 -7.15 6.86
C ARG A 470 -29.22 -6.54 5.46
N GLY A 471 -28.14 -5.99 4.92
CA GLY A 471 -28.10 -5.43 3.56
C GLY A 471 -29.10 -4.30 3.31
N ALA A 472 -29.43 -3.51 4.33
CA ALA A 472 -30.47 -2.49 4.26
C ALA A 472 -29.92 -1.05 4.28
N VAL A 473 -28.63 -0.87 4.57
CA VAL A 473 -28.03 0.45 4.59
C VAL A 473 -28.01 1.05 3.19
N ARG A 474 -28.36 2.33 3.09
CA ARG A 474 -28.20 3.15 1.89
C ARG A 474 -27.10 4.14 2.12
N THR A 475 -26.27 4.38 1.13
CA THR A 475 -25.18 5.35 1.20
C THR A 475 -25.17 6.27 -0.01
N ARG A 476 -24.62 7.47 0.17
CA ARG A 476 -24.32 8.42 -0.89
C ARG A 476 -23.03 9.17 -0.56
N ILE A 477 -22.38 9.67 -1.61
CA ILE A 477 -21.33 10.66 -1.43
C ILE A 477 -22.01 12.02 -1.20
N VAL A 478 -21.92 12.54 0.01
CA VAL A 478 -22.47 13.82 0.42
C VAL A 478 -21.34 14.67 0.98
N GLY A 479 -21.12 15.86 0.39
CA GLY A 479 -19.99 16.71 0.75
C GLY A 479 -18.62 16.05 0.58
N GLY A 480 -18.53 15.08 -0.35
CA GLY A 480 -17.29 14.34 -0.60
C GLY A 480 -17.00 13.18 0.38
N ALA A 481 -17.93 12.84 1.26
CA ALA A 481 -17.83 11.74 2.23
C ALA A 481 -18.89 10.67 1.95
N CYS A 482 -18.56 9.40 2.18
CA CYS A 482 -19.53 8.29 2.08
C CYS A 482 -20.37 8.22 3.36
N ARG A 483 -21.63 8.65 3.27
CA ARG A 483 -22.54 8.76 4.42
C ARG A 483 -23.71 7.80 4.29
N ALA A 484 -24.16 7.25 5.42
CA ALA A 484 -25.48 6.60 5.49
C ALA A 484 -26.55 7.66 5.23
N VAL A 485 -27.61 7.28 4.50
CA VAL A 485 -28.73 8.17 4.18
C VAL A 485 -30.07 7.53 4.52
N ASP A 486 -31.08 8.38 4.79
CA ASP A 486 -32.46 7.97 4.97
C ASP A 486 -33.15 7.64 3.61
N GLU A 487 -34.48 7.44 3.64
CA GLU A 487 -35.26 7.12 2.44
C GLU A 487 -35.32 8.27 1.44
N GLU A 488 -35.26 9.49 1.94
CA GLU A 488 -35.27 10.74 1.18
C GLU A 488 -33.86 11.07 0.63
N GLY A 489 -32.82 10.38 1.11
CA GLY A 489 -31.42 10.56 0.70
C GLY A 489 -30.65 11.62 1.51
N ASN A 490 -31.19 12.04 2.65
CA ASN A 490 -30.50 12.93 3.59
C ASN A 490 -29.51 12.17 4.48
N PRO A 491 -28.39 12.76 4.89
CA PRO A 491 -27.46 12.14 5.83
C PRO A 491 -28.16 11.69 7.11
N LEU A 492 -27.92 10.42 7.47
CA LEU A 492 -28.48 9.82 8.67
C LEU A 492 -27.39 9.73 9.76
N PRO A 493 -27.49 10.53 10.85
CA PRO A 493 -26.51 10.46 11.93
C PRO A 493 -26.42 9.06 12.53
N GLU A 494 -25.22 8.62 12.87
CA GLU A 494 -24.97 7.25 13.35
C GLU A 494 -25.78 6.88 14.58
N LYS A 495 -25.90 7.79 15.54
CA LYS A 495 -26.76 7.62 16.73
C LYS A 495 -28.21 7.28 16.37
N VAL A 496 -28.77 7.97 15.36
CA VAL A 496 -30.14 7.73 14.89
C VAL A 496 -30.22 6.40 14.15
N ARG A 497 -29.23 6.06 13.32
CA ARG A 497 -29.14 4.79 12.62
C ARG A 497 -29.13 3.62 13.60
N ILE A 498 -28.27 3.66 14.59
CA ILE A 498 -28.17 2.63 15.64
C ILE A 498 -29.49 2.50 16.40
N ALA A 499 -30.10 3.61 16.84
CA ALA A 499 -31.38 3.58 17.56
C ALA A 499 -32.50 2.90 16.75
N ARG A 500 -32.61 3.20 15.45
CA ARG A 500 -33.56 2.56 14.53
C ARG A 500 -33.33 1.05 14.39
N LEU A 501 -32.07 0.63 14.28
CA LEU A 501 -31.71 -0.78 14.17
C LEU A 501 -32.09 -1.58 15.43
N LEU A 502 -31.76 -1.06 16.61
CA LEU A 502 -32.03 -1.72 17.90
C LEU A 502 -33.53 -1.74 18.24
N ALA A 503 -34.30 -0.71 17.89
CA ALA A 503 -35.74 -0.68 18.05
C ALA A 503 -36.47 -1.68 17.14
N GLY A 504 -36.00 -1.86 15.90
CA GLY A 504 -36.54 -2.84 14.95
C GLY A 504 -36.27 -4.29 15.35
N GLY A 505 -35.10 -4.57 15.97
CA GLY A 505 -34.75 -5.90 16.46
C GLY A 505 -35.63 -6.37 17.62
N ARG A 506 -36.12 -5.47 18.47
CA ARG A 506 -37.04 -5.82 19.57
C ARG A 506 -38.44 -6.20 19.09
N ARG A 507 -38.92 -5.67 17.95
CA ARG A 507 -40.21 -5.98 17.36
C ARG A 507 -40.24 -7.31 16.59
N ALA A 508 -39.09 -7.81 16.18
CA ALA A 508 -38.98 -9.10 15.47
C ALA A 508 -38.79 -10.31 16.42
N ALA A 509 -38.56 -10.04 17.72
CA ALA A 509 -38.38 -11.05 18.77
C ALA A 509 -39.61 -11.23 19.67
N THR A 510 -40.67 -10.44 19.44
CA THR A 510 -42.02 -10.60 20.03
C THR A 510 -42.99 -11.08 18.94
#